data_e8182332edbd92cb800b2c0b1a2ff0e7
#
_entry.id   e8182332edbd92cb800b2c0b1a2ff0e7
#
_cell.length_a   1.000
_cell.length_b   1.000
_cell.length_c   1.000
_cell.angle_alpha   90.00
_cell.angle_beta   90.00
_cell.angle_gamma   90.00
#
_symmetry.space_group_name_H-M   'P 1'
#
loop_
_entity.id
_entity.type
_entity.pdbx_description
1 polymer ?
#
loop_
_entity_poly.entity_id
_entity_poly.type
_entity_poly.pdbx_seq_one_letter_code
_entity_poly.pdbx_strand_id
1 'polypeptide(L)'
;MSERVFTFPTYDLAQSILGQHNRYLQMMNEVIPADIVSRGDTVVIKGDELQVEALYRTLEELVFLYKEGSTITESQVRIAAKMVMHGKGDALHSMFEDTLSVTMRGKSITPKTEGQKQYVDSIRKNTITFGIGPAGTGKTFLAVALAAFYLKNRNVDKIILTRPAVEAGERLGFLPGELQDKVDPYLRPLYDALHEMFGIEQVQRFMERGTIEVAPLAYMRGRTLENAFVILDEAQNTTAEQMKMFLTRLGNNSKMVVNGDKTQIDLPPRVTSGLFEAEKVLKRVSGIHMVYFTDQDVVRHDLVGRIVKAYDAYHQKLSKEE
;
A
#
# COMPACT_ATOMS: atom_id res chain seq x y z
N MET A 1 12.81 28.95 -23.16
CA MET A 1 13.43 27.61 -23.16
C MET A 1 14.63 27.68 -22.24
N SER A 2 14.68 26.80 -21.27
CA SER A 2 15.80 26.68 -20.31
C SER A 2 16.66 25.47 -20.71
N GLU A 3 17.97 25.54 -20.37
CA GLU A 3 18.89 24.43 -20.55
C GLU A 3 19.70 24.24 -19.27
N ARG A 4 19.78 22.97 -18.78
CA ARG A 4 20.70 22.59 -17.69
C ARG A 4 21.47 21.35 -18.06
N VAL A 5 22.67 21.27 -17.52
CA VAL A 5 23.59 20.14 -17.72
C VAL A 5 23.80 19.47 -16.38
N PHE A 6 23.48 18.18 -16.28
CA PHE A 6 23.78 17.34 -15.14
C PHE A 6 24.96 16.46 -15.42
N THR A 7 25.99 16.51 -14.56
CA THR A 7 27.18 15.67 -14.70
C THR A 7 27.31 14.75 -13.50
N PHE A 8 27.32 13.44 -13.75
CA PHE A 8 27.56 12.45 -12.72
C PHE A 8 29.03 12.41 -12.30
N PRO A 9 29.31 12.16 -11.01
CA PRO A 9 30.68 12.01 -10.51
C PRO A 9 31.48 10.90 -11.18
N THR A 10 30.84 9.82 -11.59
CA THR A 10 31.46 8.68 -12.28
C THR A 10 30.50 8.09 -13.33
N TYR A 11 31.12 7.45 -14.37
CA TYR A 11 30.32 6.75 -15.39
C TYR A 11 29.48 5.60 -14.84
N ASP A 12 29.99 4.84 -13.86
CA ASP A 12 29.29 3.73 -13.23
C ASP A 12 28.02 4.22 -12.47
N LEU A 13 28.15 5.39 -11.83
CA LEU A 13 26.99 6.03 -11.19
C LEU A 13 25.97 6.48 -12.25
N ALA A 14 26.43 7.07 -13.35
CA ALA A 14 25.54 7.43 -14.45
C ALA A 14 24.78 6.20 -14.99
N GLN A 15 25.46 5.10 -15.24
CA GLN A 15 24.82 3.85 -15.69
C GLN A 15 23.77 3.33 -14.69
N SER A 16 24.08 3.40 -13.40
CA SER A 16 23.15 2.94 -12.35
C SER A 16 21.88 3.79 -12.28
N ILE A 17 22.00 5.11 -12.47
CA ILE A 17 20.88 6.07 -12.40
C ILE A 17 20.11 6.16 -13.71
N LEU A 18 20.78 6.08 -14.85
CA LEU A 18 20.13 6.18 -16.17
C LEU A 18 19.56 4.83 -16.64
N GLY A 19 20.03 3.73 -16.05
CA GLY A 19 19.66 2.38 -16.42
C GLY A 19 20.27 1.91 -17.74
N GLN A 20 20.14 0.62 -18.02
CA GLN A 20 20.62 0.05 -19.29
C GLN A 20 19.97 0.76 -20.48
N HIS A 21 20.79 1.20 -21.43
CA HIS A 21 20.35 1.93 -22.63
C HIS A 21 19.51 3.19 -22.28
N ASN A 22 19.81 3.85 -21.16
CA ASN A 22 19.09 5.05 -20.68
C ASN A 22 17.59 4.79 -20.40
N ARG A 23 17.21 3.56 -20.08
CA ARG A 23 15.80 3.19 -19.85
C ARG A 23 15.17 4.02 -18.73
N TYR A 24 15.89 4.24 -17.64
CA TYR A 24 15.37 5.04 -16.52
C TYR A 24 15.23 6.51 -16.89
N LEU A 25 16.13 7.04 -17.71
CA LEU A 25 16.03 8.40 -18.23
C LEU A 25 14.80 8.57 -19.14
N GLN A 26 14.50 7.57 -19.98
CA GLN A 26 13.26 7.55 -20.78
C GLN A 26 12.01 7.54 -19.90
N MET A 27 12.03 6.74 -18.83
CA MET A 27 10.91 6.69 -17.88
C MET A 27 10.70 8.01 -17.12
N MET A 28 11.78 8.71 -16.76
CA MET A 28 11.68 10.06 -16.20
C MET A 28 11.05 11.01 -17.23
N ASN A 29 11.46 10.91 -18.49
CA ASN A 29 10.94 11.75 -19.58
C ASN A 29 9.46 11.50 -19.92
N GLU A 30 8.96 10.28 -19.70
CA GLU A 30 7.53 9.99 -19.80
C GLU A 30 6.69 10.76 -18.75
N VAL A 31 7.28 11.03 -17.58
CA VAL A 31 6.63 11.75 -16.47
C VAL A 31 6.87 13.25 -16.56
N ILE A 32 8.08 13.66 -16.93
CA ILE A 32 8.57 15.04 -17.02
C ILE A 32 9.07 15.27 -18.46
N PRO A 33 8.16 15.62 -19.40
CA PRO A 33 8.55 15.77 -20.81
C PRO A 33 9.57 16.90 -21.02
N ALA A 34 10.75 16.54 -21.55
CA ALA A 34 11.81 17.49 -21.91
C ALA A 34 12.66 16.90 -23.06
N ASP A 35 13.39 17.75 -23.74
CA ASP A 35 14.44 17.31 -24.67
C ASP A 35 15.69 16.90 -23.90
N ILE A 36 16.06 15.63 -23.98
CA ILE A 36 17.14 15.06 -23.20
C ILE A 36 18.16 14.40 -24.10
N VAL A 37 19.45 14.79 -23.92
CA VAL A 37 20.57 14.15 -24.58
C VAL A 37 21.56 13.64 -23.53
N SER A 38 21.78 12.32 -23.49
CA SER A 38 22.79 11.69 -22.63
C SER A 38 24.05 11.36 -23.40
N ARG A 39 25.20 11.73 -22.87
CA ARG A 39 26.53 11.41 -23.42
C ARG A 39 27.50 11.06 -22.29
N GLY A 40 27.81 9.78 -22.17
CA GLY A 40 28.69 9.30 -21.11
C GLY A 40 28.11 9.56 -19.71
N ASP A 41 28.80 10.35 -18.92
CA ASP A 41 28.43 10.77 -17.57
C ASP A 41 27.65 12.10 -17.53
N THR A 42 27.23 12.62 -18.67
CA THR A 42 26.58 13.92 -18.77
C THR A 42 25.20 13.80 -19.40
N VAL A 43 24.23 14.50 -18.84
CA VAL A 43 22.86 14.64 -19.35
C VAL A 43 22.53 16.11 -19.57
N VAL A 44 22.22 16.47 -20.81
CA VAL A 44 21.76 17.81 -21.19
C VAL A 44 20.26 17.78 -21.27
N ILE A 45 19.60 18.69 -20.55
CA ILE A 45 18.14 18.80 -20.42
C ILE A 45 17.70 20.15 -20.96
N LYS A 46 16.77 20.16 -21.94
CA LYS A 46 16.25 21.39 -22.57
C LYS A 46 14.72 21.34 -22.55
N GLY A 47 14.09 22.48 -22.32
CA GLY A 47 12.63 22.56 -22.33
C GLY A 47 12.07 23.76 -21.59
N ASP A 48 10.88 23.58 -21.03
CA ASP A 48 10.30 24.52 -20.09
C ASP A 48 11.09 24.55 -18.77
N GLU A 49 11.21 25.72 -18.17
CA GLU A 49 12.00 25.93 -16.95
C GLU A 49 11.59 24.98 -15.80
N LEU A 50 10.28 24.82 -15.59
CA LEU A 50 9.75 23.92 -14.55
C LEU A 50 10.10 22.45 -14.81
N GLN A 51 10.00 22.02 -16.07
CA GLN A 51 10.33 20.64 -16.47
C GLN A 51 11.82 20.36 -16.37
N VAL A 52 12.66 21.29 -16.83
CA VAL A 52 14.12 21.20 -16.75
C VAL A 52 14.57 21.11 -15.30
N GLU A 53 14.03 21.98 -14.43
CA GLU A 53 14.34 21.98 -13.01
C GLU A 53 13.88 20.69 -12.32
N ALA A 54 12.64 20.23 -12.60
CA ALA A 54 12.10 19.01 -12.04
C ALA A 54 12.92 17.77 -12.44
N LEU A 55 13.35 17.68 -13.70
CA LEU A 55 14.14 16.54 -14.18
C LEU A 55 15.55 16.58 -13.61
N TYR A 56 16.17 17.74 -13.54
CA TYR A 56 17.46 17.95 -12.90
C TYR A 56 17.42 17.52 -11.43
N ARG A 57 16.42 17.98 -10.66
CA ARG A 57 16.22 17.61 -9.26
C ARG A 57 15.93 16.11 -9.09
N THR A 58 15.19 15.50 -10.01
CA THR A 58 14.97 14.05 -9.98
C THR A 58 16.28 13.27 -10.07
N LEU A 59 17.21 13.71 -10.93
CA LEU A 59 18.54 13.10 -11.03
C LEU A 59 19.35 13.29 -9.73
N GLU A 60 19.30 14.48 -9.11
CA GLU A 60 19.97 14.73 -7.82
C GLU A 60 19.46 13.79 -6.72
N GLU A 61 18.13 13.65 -6.60
CA GLU A 61 17.49 12.79 -5.62
C GLU A 61 17.87 11.30 -5.82
N LEU A 62 17.87 10.82 -7.07
CA LEU A 62 18.26 9.44 -7.36
C LEU A 62 19.75 9.19 -7.09
N VAL A 63 20.61 10.16 -7.36
CA VAL A 63 22.04 10.07 -7.00
C VAL A 63 22.23 10.01 -5.50
N PHE A 64 21.49 10.82 -4.75
CA PHE A 64 21.54 10.77 -3.31
C PHE A 64 21.11 9.40 -2.77
N LEU A 65 19.96 8.89 -3.20
CA LEU A 65 19.45 7.57 -2.80
C LEU A 65 20.44 6.43 -3.10
N TYR A 66 21.10 6.50 -4.25
CA TYR A 66 22.14 5.52 -4.61
C TYR A 66 23.36 5.59 -3.67
N LYS A 67 23.80 6.80 -3.31
CA LYS A 67 24.92 7.01 -2.38
C LYS A 67 24.63 6.50 -0.97
N GLU A 68 23.35 6.59 -0.54
CA GLU A 68 22.87 6.00 0.72
C GLU A 68 22.69 4.46 0.66
N GLY A 69 23.12 3.82 -0.43
CA GLY A 69 23.11 2.35 -0.57
C GLY A 69 21.82 1.77 -1.12
N SER A 70 20.88 2.60 -1.59
CA SER A 70 19.66 2.12 -2.23
C SER A 70 19.94 1.61 -3.65
N THR A 71 19.41 0.44 -4.00
CA THR A 71 19.40 -0.03 -5.40
C THR A 71 18.31 0.70 -6.16
N ILE A 72 18.67 1.45 -7.20
CA ILE A 72 17.69 2.16 -8.03
C ILE A 72 16.89 1.17 -8.88
N THR A 73 15.58 1.25 -8.77
CA THR A 73 14.62 0.41 -9.50
C THR A 73 13.68 1.28 -10.34
N GLU A 74 13.05 0.69 -11.35
CA GLU A 74 12.05 1.37 -12.20
C GLU A 74 10.95 2.06 -11.36
N SER A 75 10.48 1.39 -10.32
CA SER A 75 9.46 1.94 -9.42
C SER A 75 9.94 3.20 -8.70
N GLN A 76 11.18 3.20 -8.19
CA GLN A 76 11.75 4.37 -7.52
C GLN A 76 11.96 5.54 -8.47
N VAL A 77 12.42 5.28 -9.68
CA VAL A 77 12.56 6.31 -10.72
C VAL A 77 11.24 7.00 -11.02
N ARG A 78 10.17 6.23 -11.26
CA ARG A 78 8.85 6.79 -11.53
C ARG A 78 8.27 7.56 -10.34
N ILE A 79 8.48 7.05 -9.13
CA ILE A 79 8.05 7.72 -7.90
C ILE A 79 8.79 9.05 -7.73
N ALA A 80 10.12 9.02 -7.85
CA ALA A 80 10.95 10.22 -7.73
C ALA A 80 10.50 11.30 -8.73
N ALA A 81 10.38 10.95 -10.02
CA ALA A 81 9.94 11.87 -11.04
C ALA A 81 8.55 12.48 -10.75
N LYS A 82 7.58 11.66 -10.35
CA LYS A 82 6.23 12.12 -9.99
C LYS A 82 6.24 13.05 -8.78
N MET A 83 6.96 12.69 -7.72
CA MET A 83 7.03 13.50 -6.49
C MET A 83 7.68 14.85 -6.74
N VAL A 84 8.79 14.88 -7.48
CA VAL A 84 9.48 16.13 -7.81
C VAL A 84 8.57 17.02 -8.66
N MET A 85 7.88 16.47 -9.66
CA MET A 85 6.90 17.22 -10.47
C MET A 85 5.80 17.87 -9.65
N HIS A 86 5.40 17.24 -8.53
CA HIS A 86 4.38 17.78 -7.63
C HIS A 86 4.97 18.64 -6.49
N GLY A 87 6.24 19.02 -6.56
CA GLY A 87 6.90 19.86 -5.54
C GLY A 87 7.19 19.15 -4.20
N LYS A 88 7.19 17.81 -4.20
CA LYS A 88 7.36 16.96 -3.00
C LYS A 88 8.71 16.22 -2.96
N GLY A 89 9.72 16.71 -3.68
CA GLY A 89 11.06 16.12 -3.73
C GLY A 89 11.67 15.89 -2.34
N ASP A 90 11.53 16.85 -1.43
CA ASP A 90 12.08 16.77 -0.06
C ASP A 90 11.55 15.59 0.77
N ALA A 91 10.37 15.07 0.45
CA ALA A 91 9.80 13.92 1.13
C ALA A 91 10.38 12.56 0.65
N LEU A 92 11.11 12.52 -0.45
CA LEU A 92 11.69 11.30 -1.02
C LEU A 92 12.64 10.61 -0.06
N HIS A 93 13.53 11.36 0.59
CA HIS A 93 14.50 10.80 1.55
C HIS A 93 13.79 10.07 2.68
N SER A 94 12.84 10.76 3.33
CA SER A 94 12.09 10.19 4.47
C SER A 94 11.23 8.97 4.09
N MET A 95 10.87 8.85 2.83
CA MET A 95 10.10 7.70 2.33
C MET A 95 10.98 6.48 2.08
N PHE A 96 12.14 6.67 1.45
CA PHE A 96 13.01 5.55 1.07
C PHE A 96 13.86 5.02 2.24
N GLU A 97 14.19 5.87 3.22
CA GLU A 97 14.86 5.47 4.45
C GLU A 97 13.94 4.70 5.41
N ASP A 98 12.62 4.90 5.29
CA ASP A 98 11.63 4.29 6.18
C ASP A 98 11.38 2.82 5.85
N THR A 99 12.34 1.96 6.18
CA THR A 99 12.20 0.52 6.05
C THR A 99 11.25 -0.03 7.12
N LEU A 100 10.06 -0.47 6.70
CA LEU A 100 9.03 -1.02 7.57
C LEU A 100 9.37 -2.42 8.05
N SER A 101 9.83 -3.24 7.14
CA SER A 101 10.18 -4.63 7.35
C SER A 101 11.05 -5.11 6.20
N VAL A 102 11.61 -6.30 6.37
CA VAL A 102 12.34 -7.00 5.32
C VAL A 102 11.58 -8.29 5.01
N THR A 103 11.32 -8.55 3.73
CA THR A 103 10.71 -9.81 3.29
C THR A 103 11.63 -10.99 3.61
N MET A 104 11.11 -12.21 3.56
CA MET A 104 11.92 -13.43 3.71
C MET A 104 13.08 -13.50 2.70
N ARG A 105 12.91 -12.89 1.51
CA ARG A 105 13.94 -12.84 0.46
C ARG A 105 14.94 -11.68 0.60
N GLY A 106 14.95 -10.98 1.73
CA GLY A 106 15.86 -9.87 1.98
C GLY A 106 15.47 -8.54 1.32
N LYS A 107 14.30 -8.44 0.70
CA LYS A 107 13.84 -7.20 0.07
C LYS A 107 13.24 -6.26 1.12
N SER A 108 13.76 -5.04 1.22
CA SER A 108 13.21 -3.99 2.08
C SER A 108 11.83 -3.54 1.60
N ILE A 109 10.91 -3.35 2.53
CA ILE A 109 9.58 -2.80 2.30
C ILE A 109 9.58 -1.37 2.79
N THR A 110 9.35 -0.45 1.87
CA THR A 110 9.27 0.99 2.13
C THR A 110 7.96 1.53 1.54
N PRO A 111 7.40 2.63 2.09
CA PRO A 111 6.31 3.34 1.44
C PRO A 111 6.72 3.81 0.05
N LYS A 112 5.84 3.69 -0.92
CA LYS A 112 6.08 4.08 -2.32
C LYS A 112 5.33 5.35 -2.72
N THR A 113 4.41 5.81 -1.88
CA THR A 113 3.62 7.01 -2.10
C THR A 113 3.48 7.79 -0.80
N GLU A 114 3.11 9.07 -0.91
CA GLU A 114 2.87 9.89 0.26
C GLU A 114 1.71 9.36 1.11
N GLY A 115 0.61 8.91 0.48
CA GLY A 115 -0.51 8.29 1.17
C GLY A 115 -0.08 7.03 1.94
N GLN A 116 0.80 6.20 1.34
CA GLN A 116 1.39 5.05 2.03
C GLN A 116 2.25 5.47 3.22
N LYS A 117 3.06 6.52 3.09
CA LYS A 117 3.87 7.06 4.20
C LYS A 117 2.99 7.59 5.33
N GLN A 118 1.97 8.38 5.01
CA GLN A 118 1.00 8.88 5.99
C GLN A 118 0.28 7.73 6.72
N TYR A 119 -0.07 6.66 6.00
CA TYR A 119 -0.71 5.49 6.56
C TYR A 119 0.20 4.74 7.55
N VAL A 120 1.44 4.51 7.17
CA VAL A 120 2.46 3.88 8.03
C VAL A 120 2.68 4.70 9.30
N ASP A 121 2.88 6.00 9.16
CA ASP A 121 3.08 6.90 10.29
C ASP A 121 1.84 6.95 11.21
N SER A 122 0.65 6.90 10.61
CA SER A 122 -0.60 6.83 11.36
C SER A 122 -0.70 5.55 12.19
N ILE A 123 -0.38 4.38 11.61
CA ILE A 123 -0.38 3.11 12.34
C ILE A 123 0.62 3.13 13.50
N ARG A 124 1.78 3.74 13.32
CA ARG A 124 2.79 3.86 14.38
C ARG A 124 2.30 4.72 15.55
N LYS A 125 1.64 5.83 15.23
CA LYS A 125 1.24 6.87 16.22
C LYS A 125 -0.08 6.57 16.94
N ASN A 126 -1.01 5.86 16.29
CA ASN A 126 -2.36 5.69 16.81
C ASN A 126 -2.64 4.23 17.22
N THR A 127 -3.61 4.06 18.10
CA THR A 127 -4.08 2.72 18.52
C THR A 127 -4.93 2.06 17.44
N ILE A 128 -5.81 2.83 16.79
CA ILE A 128 -6.64 2.38 15.68
C ILE A 128 -6.39 3.26 14.47
N THR A 129 -6.08 2.66 13.33
CA THR A 129 -5.92 3.36 12.05
C THR A 129 -6.82 2.78 11.00
N PHE A 130 -7.59 3.64 10.35
CA PHE A 130 -8.37 3.29 9.16
C PHE A 130 -7.58 3.67 7.90
N GLY A 131 -7.41 2.71 6.99
CA GLY A 131 -6.89 2.91 5.65
C GLY A 131 -8.01 2.79 4.62
N ILE A 132 -8.48 3.92 4.08
CA ILE A 132 -9.66 3.99 3.21
C ILE A 132 -9.22 4.43 1.82
N GLY A 133 -9.58 3.69 0.78
CA GLY A 133 -9.31 4.08 -0.60
C GLY A 133 -9.24 2.91 -1.58
N PRO A 134 -8.93 3.19 -2.86
CA PRO A 134 -9.06 2.21 -3.93
C PRO A 134 -8.15 1.00 -3.77
N ALA A 135 -8.53 -0.10 -4.42
CA ALA A 135 -7.72 -1.32 -4.49
C ALA A 135 -6.36 -1.05 -5.16
N GLY A 136 -5.33 -1.78 -4.75
CA GLY A 136 -3.98 -1.65 -5.32
C GLY A 136 -3.13 -0.52 -4.71
N THR A 137 -3.60 0.15 -3.66
CA THR A 137 -2.82 1.15 -2.90
C THR A 137 -1.90 0.53 -1.84
N GLY A 138 -1.90 -0.80 -1.70
CA GLY A 138 -1.00 -1.52 -0.79
C GLY A 138 -1.42 -1.53 0.68
N LYS A 139 -2.65 -1.13 1.04
CA LYS A 139 -3.14 -1.05 2.42
C LYS A 139 -2.89 -2.32 3.23
N THR A 140 -3.40 -3.44 2.75
CA THR A 140 -3.30 -4.74 3.41
C THR A 140 -1.85 -5.19 3.52
N PHE A 141 -1.08 -5.05 2.44
CA PHE A 141 0.33 -5.43 2.40
C PHE A 141 1.17 -4.64 3.42
N LEU A 142 1.01 -3.31 3.47
CA LEU A 142 1.74 -2.45 4.41
C LEU A 142 1.32 -2.70 5.85
N ALA A 143 0.04 -2.95 6.11
CA ALA A 143 -0.43 -3.32 7.45
C ALA A 143 0.19 -4.64 7.92
N VAL A 144 0.25 -5.66 7.06
CA VAL A 144 0.89 -6.95 7.36
C VAL A 144 2.40 -6.80 7.55
N ALA A 145 3.06 -5.95 6.74
CA ALA A 145 4.49 -5.66 6.90
C ALA A 145 4.79 -5.02 8.26
N LEU A 146 3.97 -4.06 8.70
CA LEU A 146 4.09 -3.47 10.03
C LEU A 146 3.77 -4.46 11.13
N ALA A 147 2.71 -5.28 10.99
CA ALA A 147 2.40 -6.33 11.94
C ALA A 147 3.59 -7.30 12.12
N ALA A 148 4.24 -7.68 11.01
CA ALA A 148 5.43 -8.50 11.04
C ALA A 148 6.60 -7.81 11.78
N PHE A 149 6.80 -6.50 11.55
CA PHE A 149 7.79 -5.72 12.28
C PHE A 149 7.50 -5.70 13.80
N TYR A 150 6.24 -5.45 14.19
CA TYR A 150 5.84 -5.41 15.58
C TYR A 150 6.02 -6.76 16.27
N LEU A 151 5.69 -7.87 15.59
CA LEU A 151 5.88 -9.23 16.11
C LEU A 151 7.38 -9.58 16.24
N LYS A 152 8.19 -9.33 15.22
CA LYS A 152 9.64 -9.57 15.22
C LYS A 152 10.36 -8.81 16.34
N ASN A 153 9.91 -7.59 16.63
CA ASN A 153 10.48 -6.75 17.70
C ASN A 153 9.81 -6.96 19.06
N ARG A 154 8.93 -7.96 19.20
CA ARG A 154 8.22 -8.28 20.46
C ARG A 154 7.41 -7.11 21.03
N ASN A 155 6.94 -6.21 20.16
CA ASN A 155 6.00 -5.15 20.54
C ASN A 155 4.59 -5.69 20.75
N VAL A 156 4.28 -6.81 20.11
CA VAL A 156 3.06 -7.60 20.28
C VAL A 156 3.40 -9.09 20.33
N ASP A 157 2.52 -9.88 20.92
CA ASP A 157 2.71 -11.34 21.04
C ASP A 157 2.08 -12.09 19.88
N LYS A 158 1.12 -11.49 19.18
CA LYS A 158 0.37 -12.13 18.09
C LYS A 158 -0.11 -11.16 17.01
N ILE A 159 -0.33 -11.74 15.83
CA ILE A 159 -0.98 -11.07 14.70
C ILE A 159 -2.33 -11.75 14.46
N ILE A 160 -3.38 -10.96 14.34
CA ILE A 160 -4.73 -11.45 14.02
C ILE A 160 -5.20 -10.76 12.76
N LEU A 161 -5.43 -11.55 11.71
CA LEU A 161 -5.95 -11.09 10.44
C LEU A 161 -7.39 -11.56 10.29
N THR A 162 -8.27 -10.64 9.99
CA THR A 162 -9.69 -10.96 9.85
C THR A 162 -10.31 -10.25 8.66
N ARG A 163 -11.32 -10.88 8.08
CA ARG A 163 -12.08 -10.37 6.95
C ARG A 163 -13.55 -10.72 7.12
N PRO A 164 -14.51 -9.83 6.76
CA PRO A 164 -15.90 -10.22 6.72
C PRO A 164 -16.10 -11.31 5.67
N ALA A 165 -16.79 -12.37 6.03
CA ALA A 165 -17.25 -13.37 5.07
C ALA A 165 -18.47 -12.78 4.36
N VAL A 166 -18.29 -12.29 3.14
CA VAL A 166 -19.38 -11.79 2.28
C VAL A 166 -19.52 -12.73 1.11
N GLU A 167 -20.74 -13.10 0.81
CA GLU A 167 -21.08 -13.83 -0.39
C GLU A 167 -21.06 -12.87 -1.58
N ALA A 168 -19.91 -12.72 -2.24
CA ALA A 168 -19.82 -11.99 -3.49
C ALA A 168 -20.52 -12.75 -4.62
N GLY A 169 -21.84 -12.64 -4.71
CA GLY A 169 -22.65 -13.25 -5.77
C GLY A 169 -22.82 -14.77 -5.71
N GLU A 170 -21.93 -15.48 -5.01
CA GLU A 170 -22.04 -16.93 -4.76
C GLU A 170 -22.44 -17.17 -3.30
N ARG A 171 -23.59 -17.81 -3.10
CA ARG A 171 -24.03 -18.14 -1.75
C ARG A 171 -23.09 -19.19 -1.16
N LEU A 172 -22.42 -18.88 -0.05
CA LEU A 172 -21.54 -19.80 0.71
C LEU A 172 -22.20 -21.17 0.96
N GLY A 173 -23.54 -21.23 0.96
CA GLY A 173 -24.31 -22.45 1.06
C GLY A 173 -24.15 -23.44 -0.08
N PHE A 174 -23.69 -23.03 -1.27
CA PHE A 174 -23.50 -23.89 -2.44
C PHE A 174 -22.11 -24.50 -2.59
N LEU A 175 -21.11 -24.02 -1.85
CA LEU A 175 -19.78 -24.61 -1.88
C LEU A 175 -19.74 -25.90 -1.05
N PRO A 176 -19.19 -27.01 -1.55
CA PRO A 176 -19.00 -28.24 -0.75
C PRO A 176 -17.88 -28.03 0.28
N GLY A 177 -17.98 -28.68 1.45
CA GLY A 177 -16.97 -28.64 2.51
C GLY A 177 -17.46 -27.98 3.80
N GLU A 178 -16.61 -28.00 4.83
CA GLU A 178 -16.87 -27.32 6.09
C GLU A 178 -16.82 -25.79 5.91
N LEU A 179 -17.37 -25.04 6.86
CA LEU A 179 -17.44 -23.57 6.79
C LEU A 179 -16.04 -22.94 6.59
N GLN A 180 -15.01 -23.55 7.16
CA GLN A 180 -13.64 -23.11 7.07
C GLN A 180 -13.10 -23.23 5.64
N ASP A 181 -13.37 -24.35 4.97
CA ASP A 181 -12.96 -24.56 3.56
C ASP A 181 -13.63 -23.55 2.60
N LYS A 182 -14.84 -23.14 2.92
CA LYS A 182 -15.61 -22.17 2.13
C LYS A 182 -15.11 -20.74 2.28
N VAL A 183 -14.52 -20.39 3.40
CA VAL A 183 -14.02 -19.05 3.70
C VAL A 183 -12.55 -18.88 3.28
N ASP A 184 -11.80 -19.97 3.21
CA ASP A 184 -10.36 -19.98 2.93
C ASP A 184 -9.97 -19.22 1.63
N PRO A 185 -10.69 -19.34 0.50
CA PRO A 185 -10.40 -18.56 -0.70
C PRO A 185 -10.41 -17.04 -0.49
N TYR A 186 -11.28 -16.54 0.38
CA TYR A 186 -11.38 -15.11 0.68
C TYR A 186 -10.25 -14.61 1.58
N LEU A 187 -9.57 -15.50 2.30
CA LEU A 187 -8.46 -15.20 3.18
C LEU A 187 -7.10 -15.31 2.46
N ARG A 188 -7.04 -15.87 1.24
CA ARG A 188 -5.80 -16.05 0.47
C ARG A 188 -4.93 -14.79 0.38
N PRO A 189 -5.45 -13.60 0.07
CA PRO A 189 -4.60 -12.40 0.00
C PRO A 189 -3.86 -12.09 1.31
N LEU A 190 -4.44 -12.46 2.45
CA LEU A 190 -3.82 -12.29 3.77
C LEU A 190 -2.68 -13.31 3.97
N TYR A 191 -2.89 -14.56 3.56
CA TYR A 191 -1.84 -15.59 3.57
C TYR A 191 -0.68 -15.22 2.66
N ASP A 192 -0.96 -14.72 1.44
CA ASP A 192 0.07 -14.32 0.49
C ASP A 192 0.96 -13.22 1.07
N ALA A 193 0.38 -12.22 1.71
CA ALA A 193 1.12 -11.17 2.40
C ALA A 193 1.97 -11.71 3.57
N LEU A 194 1.42 -12.62 4.38
CA LEU A 194 2.17 -13.26 5.46
C LEU A 194 3.33 -14.11 4.93
N HIS A 195 3.10 -14.87 3.85
CA HIS A 195 4.14 -15.71 3.23
C HIS A 195 5.29 -14.87 2.67
N GLU A 196 5.01 -13.68 2.16
CA GLU A 196 6.06 -12.76 1.71
C GLU A 196 6.93 -12.27 2.88
N MET A 197 6.34 -12.03 4.07
CA MET A 197 7.04 -11.54 5.26
C MET A 197 7.83 -12.60 6.00
N PHE A 198 7.30 -13.81 6.10
CA PHE A 198 7.85 -14.86 6.97
C PHE A 198 8.23 -16.15 6.24
N GLY A 199 7.73 -16.36 4.99
CA GLY A 199 7.79 -17.65 4.30
C GLY A 199 6.72 -18.62 4.77
N ILE A 200 6.43 -19.61 3.92
CA ILE A 200 5.33 -20.56 4.12
C ILE A 200 5.52 -21.37 5.41
N GLU A 201 6.68 -22.00 5.59
CA GLU A 201 6.95 -22.84 6.76
C GLU A 201 6.86 -22.09 8.09
N GLN A 202 7.35 -20.85 8.12
CA GLN A 202 7.32 -20.06 9.35
C GLN A 202 5.90 -19.58 9.67
N VAL A 203 5.11 -19.22 8.68
CA VAL A 203 3.69 -18.87 8.86
C VAL A 203 2.94 -20.09 9.44
N GLN A 204 3.15 -21.28 8.89
CA GLN A 204 2.50 -22.49 9.39
C GLN A 204 2.86 -22.74 10.87
N ARG A 205 4.13 -22.66 11.25
CA ARG A 205 4.57 -22.80 12.65
C ARG A 205 3.96 -21.74 13.57
N PHE A 206 3.82 -20.50 13.10
CA PHE A 206 3.20 -19.44 13.88
C PHE A 206 1.70 -19.65 14.06
N MET A 207 1.02 -20.19 13.04
CA MET A 207 -0.40 -20.55 13.14
C MET A 207 -0.63 -21.72 14.10
N GLU A 208 0.18 -22.77 14.04
CA GLU A 208 0.12 -23.92 14.97
C GLU A 208 0.31 -23.49 16.43
N ARG A 209 1.12 -22.45 16.67
CA ARG A 209 1.36 -21.90 18.01
C ARG A 209 0.35 -20.83 18.43
N GLY A 210 -0.57 -20.43 17.56
CA GLY A 210 -1.48 -19.33 17.80
C GLY A 210 -0.83 -17.94 17.84
N THR A 211 0.42 -17.82 17.35
CA THR A 211 1.13 -16.53 17.21
C THR A 211 0.57 -15.72 16.03
N ILE A 212 0.15 -16.40 14.98
CA ILE A 212 -0.59 -15.80 13.85
C ILE A 212 -1.93 -16.52 13.75
N GLU A 213 -3.00 -15.73 13.63
CA GLU A 213 -4.36 -16.21 13.42
C GLU A 213 -4.94 -15.52 12.19
N VAL A 214 -5.53 -16.30 11.28
CA VAL A 214 -6.30 -15.81 10.14
C VAL A 214 -7.68 -16.41 10.24
N ALA A 215 -8.70 -15.57 10.46
CA ALA A 215 -10.04 -16.04 10.76
C ALA A 215 -11.13 -15.08 10.24
N PRO A 216 -12.34 -15.60 9.95
CA PRO A 216 -13.50 -14.76 9.66
C PRO A 216 -13.84 -13.80 10.80
N LEU A 217 -14.36 -12.62 10.46
CA LEU A 217 -14.72 -11.58 11.42
C LEU A 217 -15.67 -12.09 12.52
N ALA A 218 -16.57 -13.00 12.20
CA ALA A 218 -17.53 -13.57 13.17
C ALA A 218 -16.83 -14.25 14.36
N TYR A 219 -15.60 -14.77 14.18
CA TYR A 219 -14.84 -15.45 15.24
C TYR A 219 -14.20 -14.49 16.24
N MET A 220 -14.32 -13.18 16.02
CA MET A 220 -13.87 -12.16 16.96
C MET A 220 -14.88 -11.89 18.08
N ARG A 221 -16.12 -12.37 17.93
CA ARG A 221 -17.18 -12.11 18.90
C ARG A 221 -16.87 -12.71 20.27
N GLY A 222 -17.08 -11.94 21.34
CA GLY A 222 -16.87 -12.39 22.72
C GLY A 222 -15.41 -12.46 23.18
N ARG A 223 -14.47 -12.06 22.33
CA ARG A 223 -13.04 -12.07 22.64
C ARG A 223 -12.56 -10.69 23.12
N THR A 224 -11.43 -10.67 23.82
CA THR A 224 -10.62 -9.48 24.05
C THR A 224 -9.25 -9.74 23.45
N LEU A 225 -8.81 -8.88 22.54
CA LEU A 225 -7.59 -9.08 21.74
C LEU A 225 -6.46 -8.26 22.38
N GLU A 226 -5.72 -8.88 23.29
CA GLU A 226 -4.62 -8.26 24.04
C GLU A 226 -3.26 -8.60 23.43
N ASN A 227 -2.30 -7.68 23.58
CA ASN A 227 -0.91 -7.82 23.08
C ASN A 227 -0.89 -8.21 21.59
N ALA A 228 -1.80 -7.66 20.80
CA ALA A 228 -2.04 -8.09 19.44
C ALA A 228 -1.97 -6.96 18.42
N PHE A 229 -1.44 -7.28 17.23
CA PHE A 229 -1.63 -6.46 16.05
C PHE A 229 -2.77 -7.06 15.24
N VAL A 230 -3.89 -6.34 15.15
CA VAL A 230 -5.13 -6.85 14.57
C VAL A 230 -5.43 -6.10 13.27
N ILE A 231 -5.71 -6.82 12.20
CA ILE A 231 -6.05 -6.24 10.90
C ILE A 231 -7.42 -6.74 10.47
N LEU A 232 -8.34 -5.81 10.23
CA LEU A 232 -9.61 -6.05 9.53
C LEU A 232 -9.47 -5.58 8.10
N ASP A 233 -9.49 -6.50 7.17
CA ASP A 233 -9.44 -6.21 5.73
C ASP A 233 -10.85 -6.26 5.11
N GLU A 234 -11.06 -5.55 3.98
CA GLU A 234 -12.36 -5.42 3.29
C GLU A 234 -13.49 -4.92 4.21
N ALA A 235 -13.17 -3.99 5.08
CA ALA A 235 -14.05 -3.49 6.12
C ALA A 235 -15.33 -2.81 5.59
N GLN A 236 -15.35 -2.37 4.33
CA GLN A 236 -16.57 -1.84 3.68
C GLN A 236 -17.68 -2.88 3.62
N ASN A 237 -17.33 -4.16 3.71
CA ASN A 237 -18.26 -5.29 3.67
C ASN A 237 -18.72 -5.75 5.08
N THR A 238 -18.54 -4.91 6.09
CA THR A 238 -19.11 -5.10 7.43
C THR A 238 -20.42 -4.35 7.58
N THR A 239 -21.35 -4.89 8.40
CA THR A 239 -22.47 -4.11 8.91
C THR A 239 -21.99 -3.18 10.04
N ALA A 240 -22.84 -2.21 10.44
CA ALA A 240 -22.56 -1.32 11.57
C ALA A 240 -22.32 -2.11 12.88
N GLU A 241 -23.13 -3.14 13.12
CA GLU A 241 -23.01 -4.01 14.30
C GLU A 241 -21.71 -4.81 14.28
N GLN A 242 -21.30 -5.33 13.11
CA GLN A 242 -20.06 -6.07 12.95
C GLN A 242 -18.85 -5.17 13.19
N MET A 243 -18.83 -3.96 12.61
CA MET A 243 -17.77 -2.98 12.84
C MET A 243 -17.67 -2.59 14.32
N LYS A 244 -18.78 -2.26 14.95
CA LYS A 244 -18.81 -1.95 16.39
C LYS A 244 -18.35 -3.14 17.23
N MET A 245 -18.84 -4.34 16.93
CA MET A 245 -18.41 -5.58 17.58
C MET A 245 -16.90 -5.74 17.49
N PHE A 246 -16.30 -5.57 16.30
CA PHE A 246 -14.86 -5.72 16.08
C PHE A 246 -14.04 -4.67 16.86
N LEU A 247 -14.36 -3.40 16.72
CA LEU A 247 -13.63 -2.32 17.38
C LEU A 247 -13.63 -2.43 18.92
N THR A 248 -14.72 -2.97 19.48
CA THR A 248 -14.83 -3.21 20.93
C THR A 248 -14.10 -4.47 21.40
N ARG A 249 -13.38 -5.18 20.54
CA ARG A 249 -12.47 -6.29 20.91
C ARG A 249 -11.08 -5.81 21.28
N LEU A 250 -10.78 -4.53 21.10
CA LEU A 250 -9.48 -3.95 21.44
C LEU A 250 -9.14 -4.22 22.90
N GLY A 251 -8.05 -4.92 23.13
CA GLY A 251 -7.46 -5.19 24.43
C GLY A 251 -6.24 -4.31 24.70
N ASN A 252 -5.66 -4.48 25.88
CA ASN A 252 -4.47 -3.73 26.28
C ASN A 252 -3.27 -4.06 25.37
N ASN A 253 -2.41 -3.08 25.16
CA ASN A 253 -1.17 -3.19 24.38
C ASN A 253 -1.41 -3.74 22.96
N SER A 254 -2.54 -3.35 22.34
CA SER A 254 -2.90 -3.80 21.01
C SER A 254 -3.04 -2.63 20.04
N LYS A 255 -2.82 -2.93 18.76
CA LYS A 255 -3.08 -2.04 17.63
C LYS A 255 -4.13 -2.65 16.72
N MET A 256 -5.03 -1.83 16.19
CA MET A 256 -5.99 -2.23 15.18
C MET A 256 -5.81 -1.42 13.90
N VAL A 257 -5.83 -2.11 12.78
CA VAL A 257 -5.84 -1.52 11.45
C VAL A 257 -7.10 -1.98 10.72
N VAL A 258 -7.84 -1.03 10.17
CA VAL A 258 -9.10 -1.27 9.46
C VAL A 258 -8.95 -0.78 8.02
N ASN A 259 -8.90 -1.70 7.07
CA ASN A 259 -8.73 -1.41 5.65
C ASN A 259 -10.02 -1.58 4.89
N GLY A 260 -10.33 -0.64 4.00
CA GLY A 260 -11.51 -0.76 3.15
C GLY A 260 -11.47 0.09 1.90
N ASP A 261 -12.31 -0.30 0.95
CA ASP A 261 -12.54 0.40 -0.30
C ASP A 261 -14.04 0.73 -0.43
N LYS A 262 -14.38 2.01 -0.38
CA LYS A 262 -15.76 2.48 -0.45
C LYS A 262 -16.46 2.20 -1.80
N THR A 263 -15.68 1.87 -2.82
CA THR A 263 -16.19 1.59 -4.16
C THR A 263 -16.55 0.12 -4.38
N GLN A 264 -16.06 -0.78 -3.48
CA GLN A 264 -16.20 -2.23 -3.60
C GLN A 264 -17.10 -2.80 -2.47
N ILE A 265 -18.37 -2.41 -2.49
CA ILE A 265 -19.35 -2.84 -1.48
C ILE A 265 -20.15 -4.00 -2.04
N ASP A 266 -20.01 -5.18 -1.42
CA ASP A 266 -20.70 -6.41 -1.77
C ASP A 266 -21.86 -6.72 -0.81
N LEU A 267 -22.22 -5.77 0.07
CA LEU A 267 -23.34 -5.92 1.00
C LEU A 267 -24.67 -5.93 0.25
N PRO A 268 -25.69 -6.66 0.78
CA PRO A 268 -27.03 -6.65 0.20
C PRO A 268 -27.60 -5.24 0.07
N PRO A 269 -28.44 -4.98 -0.94
CA PRO A 269 -29.16 -3.71 -1.08
C PRO A 269 -29.85 -3.31 0.22
N ARG A 270 -29.74 -2.04 0.62
CA ARG A 270 -30.30 -1.45 1.86
C ARG A 270 -29.50 -1.73 3.14
N VAL A 271 -28.40 -2.48 3.11
CA VAL A 271 -27.48 -2.62 4.25
C VAL A 271 -26.42 -1.55 4.16
N THR A 272 -26.36 -0.67 5.16
CA THR A 272 -25.32 0.37 5.22
C THR A 272 -24.00 -0.26 5.69
N SER A 273 -22.93 0.08 4.98
CA SER A 273 -21.58 -0.34 5.37
C SER A 273 -21.18 0.25 6.73
N GLY A 274 -20.70 -0.61 7.62
CA GLY A 274 -20.16 -0.23 8.92
C GLY A 274 -18.93 0.68 8.82
N LEU A 275 -18.19 0.62 7.72
CA LEU A 275 -17.07 1.53 7.47
C LEU A 275 -17.55 2.98 7.33
N PHE A 276 -18.66 3.23 6.62
CA PHE A 276 -19.21 4.58 6.48
C PHE A 276 -19.74 5.15 7.79
N GLU A 277 -20.35 4.29 8.62
CA GLU A 277 -20.82 4.71 9.94
C GLU A 277 -19.64 5.01 10.86
N ALA A 278 -18.66 4.11 10.91
CA ALA A 278 -17.46 4.29 11.73
C ALA A 278 -16.73 5.59 11.37
N GLU A 279 -16.59 5.92 10.09
CA GLU A 279 -15.97 7.17 9.64
C GLU A 279 -16.67 8.40 10.20
N LYS A 280 -18.02 8.42 10.23
CA LYS A 280 -18.80 9.53 10.76
C LYS A 280 -18.71 9.64 12.28
N VAL A 281 -18.83 8.51 12.96
CA VAL A 281 -18.93 8.45 14.42
C VAL A 281 -17.57 8.63 15.10
N LEU A 282 -16.49 8.06 14.53
CA LEU A 282 -15.20 7.97 15.19
C LEU A 282 -14.21 9.07 14.81
N LYS A 283 -14.54 9.95 13.89
CA LYS A 283 -13.64 11.01 13.37
C LYS A 283 -13.00 11.89 14.45
N ARG A 284 -13.64 12.05 15.61
CA ARG A 284 -13.17 12.90 16.71
C ARG A 284 -12.71 12.13 17.95
N VAL A 285 -12.61 10.81 17.85
CA VAL A 285 -12.18 9.96 18.97
C VAL A 285 -10.65 9.94 19.01
N SER A 286 -10.07 10.37 20.13
CA SER A 286 -8.62 10.35 20.34
C SER A 286 -8.07 8.93 20.24
N GLY A 287 -6.89 8.75 19.64
CA GLY A 287 -6.28 7.44 19.40
C GLY A 287 -6.80 6.70 18.16
N ILE A 288 -7.76 7.30 17.45
CA ILE A 288 -8.25 6.81 16.15
C ILE A 288 -7.86 7.79 15.04
N HIS A 289 -7.29 7.30 13.96
CA HIS A 289 -6.95 8.12 12.80
C HIS A 289 -7.43 7.50 11.51
N MET A 290 -7.81 8.34 10.54
CA MET A 290 -8.29 7.92 9.23
C MET A 290 -7.38 8.47 8.15
N VAL A 291 -6.84 7.58 7.34
CA VAL A 291 -6.01 7.91 6.19
C VAL A 291 -6.77 7.58 4.91
N TYR A 292 -6.79 8.52 4.00
CA TYR A 292 -7.47 8.38 2.71
C TYR A 292 -6.45 8.25 1.59
N PHE A 293 -6.53 7.13 0.90
CA PHE A 293 -5.77 6.90 -0.32
C PHE A 293 -6.55 7.39 -1.54
N THR A 294 -5.80 7.81 -2.53
CA THR A 294 -6.32 8.28 -3.82
C THR A 294 -5.79 7.41 -4.96
N ASP A 295 -6.24 7.67 -6.18
CA ASP A 295 -5.74 6.99 -7.39
C ASP A 295 -4.23 7.22 -7.60
N GLN A 296 -3.66 8.30 -7.04
CA GLN A 296 -2.22 8.58 -7.08
C GLN A 296 -1.41 7.59 -6.25
N ASP A 297 -2.04 6.94 -5.25
CA ASP A 297 -1.41 5.96 -4.40
C ASP A 297 -1.48 4.53 -4.96
N VAL A 298 -2.12 4.33 -6.11
CA VAL A 298 -2.23 3.02 -6.75
C VAL A 298 -0.87 2.61 -7.32
N VAL A 299 -0.32 1.53 -6.76
CA VAL A 299 0.95 0.93 -7.18
C VAL A 299 0.67 -0.36 -7.94
N ARG A 300 0.46 -0.24 -9.23
CA ARG A 300 0.16 -1.37 -10.13
C ARG A 300 1.07 -1.32 -11.36
N HIS A 301 1.14 -2.45 -12.07
CA HIS A 301 1.76 -2.51 -13.38
C HIS A 301 1.04 -1.55 -14.34
N ASP A 302 1.77 -0.76 -15.14
CA ASP A 302 1.22 0.26 -16.04
C ASP A 302 0.13 -0.26 -16.97
N LEU A 303 0.28 -1.51 -17.46
CA LEU A 303 -0.74 -2.15 -18.29
C LEU A 303 -2.07 -2.32 -17.54
N VAL A 304 -2.03 -2.69 -16.26
CA VAL A 304 -3.25 -2.84 -15.44
C VAL A 304 -3.95 -1.50 -15.30
N GLY A 305 -3.20 -0.41 -15.06
CA GLY A 305 -3.76 0.95 -15.02
C GLY A 305 -4.46 1.35 -16.34
N ARG A 306 -3.85 0.98 -17.49
CA ARG A 306 -4.46 1.21 -18.82
C ARG A 306 -5.71 0.38 -19.06
N ILE A 307 -5.72 -0.88 -18.59
CA ILE A 307 -6.91 -1.75 -18.68
C ILE A 307 -8.07 -1.15 -17.89
N VAL A 308 -7.85 -0.75 -16.62
CA VAL A 308 -8.89 -0.15 -15.77
C VAL A 308 -9.47 1.10 -16.44
N LYS A 309 -8.62 2.03 -16.86
CA LYS A 309 -9.07 3.25 -17.57
C LYS A 309 -9.88 2.95 -18.82
N ALA A 310 -9.55 1.90 -19.57
CA ALA A 310 -10.29 1.53 -20.77
C ALA A 310 -11.71 1.02 -20.43
N TYR A 311 -11.84 0.21 -19.38
CA TYR A 311 -13.14 -0.27 -18.90
C TYR A 311 -13.99 0.88 -18.34
N ASP A 312 -13.41 1.77 -17.52
CA ASP A 312 -14.11 2.93 -16.96
C ASP A 312 -14.65 3.85 -18.08
N ALA A 313 -13.83 4.11 -19.10
CA ALA A 313 -14.26 4.91 -20.27
C ALA A 313 -15.40 4.25 -21.05
N TYR A 314 -15.40 2.93 -21.16
CA TYR A 314 -16.46 2.16 -21.80
C TYR A 314 -17.77 2.26 -21.02
N HIS A 315 -17.74 2.04 -19.72
CA HIS A 315 -18.93 2.13 -18.85
C HIS A 315 -19.51 3.53 -18.78
N GLN A 316 -18.65 4.58 -18.79
CA GLN A 316 -19.12 5.97 -18.86
C GLN A 316 -19.82 6.33 -20.19
N LYS A 317 -19.46 5.66 -21.28
CA LYS A 317 -20.17 5.82 -22.55
C LYS A 317 -21.55 5.19 -22.51
N LEU A 318 -21.64 3.95 -22.00
CA LEU A 318 -22.93 3.25 -21.87
C LEU A 318 -23.92 4.00 -20.99
N SER A 319 -23.48 4.55 -19.85
CA SER A 319 -24.34 5.34 -18.94
C SER A 319 -24.75 6.71 -19.45
N LYS A 320 -24.23 7.17 -20.59
CA LYS A 320 -24.66 8.39 -21.28
C LYS A 320 -25.61 8.13 -22.45
N GLU A 321 -25.71 6.88 -22.87
CA GLU A 321 -26.59 6.43 -23.96
C GLU A 321 -27.93 5.86 -23.43
N GLU A 322 -28.06 5.65 -22.12
CA GLU A 322 -29.33 5.41 -21.40
C GLU A 322 -29.90 6.74 -20.83
#